data_dc651de6e6897e1a4589be8cbf17d156
#
_entry.id   dc651de6e6897e1a4589be8cbf17d156
#
_cell.length_a   1.000
_cell.length_b   1.000
_cell.length_c   1.000
_cell.angle_alpha   90.00
_cell.angle_beta   90.00
_cell.angle_gamma   90.00
#
_symmetry.space_group_name_H-M   'P 1'
#
loop_
_entity.id
_entity.type
_entity.pdbx_description
1 polymer ?
#
loop_
_entity_poly.entity_id
_entity_poly.type
_entity_poly.pdbx_seq_one_letter_code
_entity_poly.pdbx_strand_id
1 'polypeptide(L)'
;MKYWLLKSEPNAWSWDNQVKEGPSMWDGVRNYQARNNLKEMKKNDLCFFYHSVTERSIVGIVKVVKEYYPDPTDKTDRFVVVDVKAIKKLKNPVSLDQIKENNKLKDIALVKQSRLSVMPLRKTEWDIIIKMSN
;
A
#
# COMPACT_ATOMS: atom_id res chain seq x y z
N MET A 1 -8.99 -9.99 9.63
CA MET A 1 -8.59 -9.00 8.61
C MET A 1 -7.30 -8.33 9.03
N LYS A 2 -6.39 -8.16 8.09
CA LYS A 2 -5.14 -7.43 8.32
C LYS A 2 -5.11 -6.15 7.50
N TYR A 3 -4.22 -5.26 7.88
CA TYR A 3 -4.08 -3.93 7.28
C TYR A 3 -2.68 -3.75 6.73
N TRP A 4 -2.57 -3.08 5.60
CA TRP A 4 -1.32 -2.93 4.85
C TRP A 4 -1.19 -1.54 4.29
N LEU A 5 0.00 -1.20 3.81
CA LEU A 5 0.26 0.00 3.02
C LEU A 5 1.06 -0.39 1.80
N LEU A 6 0.61 0.08 0.64
CA LEU A 6 1.26 -0.15 -0.66
C LEU A 6 1.74 1.19 -1.19
N LYS A 7 3.01 1.26 -1.58
CA LYS A 7 3.61 2.47 -2.16
C LYS A 7 3.64 2.37 -3.67
N SER A 8 3.20 3.43 -4.34
CA SER A 8 3.22 3.54 -5.79
C SER A 8 3.77 4.90 -6.21
N GLU A 9 4.61 4.92 -7.25
CA GLU A 9 5.02 6.16 -7.87
C GLU A 9 3.89 6.65 -8.77
N PRO A 10 3.36 7.87 -8.55
CA PRO A 10 2.18 8.33 -9.31
C PRO A 10 2.44 8.44 -10.82
N ASN A 11 3.69 8.65 -11.25
CA ASN A 11 4.02 8.67 -12.67
C ASN A 11 3.94 7.28 -13.33
N ALA A 12 4.13 6.21 -12.54
CA ALA A 12 4.02 4.85 -13.02
C ALA A 12 2.60 4.30 -12.84
N TRP A 13 2.03 4.48 -11.66
CA TRP A 13 0.68 3.99 -11.33
C TRP A 13 0.07 4.87 -10.25
N SER A 14 -0.85 5.74 -10.65
CA SER A 14 -1.51 6.70 -9.76
C SER A 14 -2.78 6.11 -9.15
N TRP A 15 -3.31 6.80 -8.14
CA TRP A 15 -4.64 6.50 -7.59
C TRP A 15 -5.71 6.56 -8.68
N ASP A 16 -5.64 7.57 -9.55
CA ASP A 16 -6.60 7.71 -10.66
C ASP A 16 -6.52 6.53 -11.63
N ASN A 17 -5.31 6.03 -11.92
CA ASN A 17 -5.12 4.83 -12.73
C ASN A 17 -5.80 3.62 -12.06
N GLN A 18 -5.62 3.48 -10.75
CA GLN A 18 -6.19 2.37 -9.99
C GLN A 18 -7.72 2.40 -10.00
N VAL A 19 -8.31 3.57 -9.81
CA VAL A 19 -9.77 3.75 -9.86
C VAL A 19 -10.30 3.38 -11.24
N LYS A 20 -9.67 3.89 -12.28
CA LYS A 20 -10.09 3.69 -13.67
C LYS A 20 -9.99 2.23 -14.10
N GLU A 21 -8.92 1.54 -13.69
CA GLU A 21 -8.68 0.14 -14.08
C GLU A 21 -9.67 -0.82 -13.41
N GLY A 22 -10.14 -0.49 -12.21
CA GLY A 22 -10.89 -1.45 -11.38
C GLY A 22 -9.91 -2.42 -10.74
N PRO A 23 -10.20 -3.75 -10.73
CA PRO A 23 -9.23 -4.73 -10.20
C PRO A 23 -7.96 -4.75 -11.05
N SER A 24 -6.83 -4.74 -10.40
CA SER A 24 -5.53 -4.81 -11.10
C SER A 24 -4.50 -5.54 -10.25
N MET A 25 -3.53 -6.16 -10.92
CA MET A 25 -2.43 -6.79 -10.21
C MET A 25 -1.45 -5.74 -9.71
N TRP A 26 -0.91 -5.98 -8.52
CA TRP A 26 0.13 -5.14 -7.93
C TRP A 26 1.48 -5.73 -8.27
N ASP A 27 1.99 -5.37 -9.45
CA ASP A 27 3.21 -5.97 -10.01
C ASP A 27 4.45 -5.13 -9.72
N GLY A 28 5.59 -5.64 -10.16
CA GLY A 28 6.84 -4.90 -10.11
C GLY A 28 7.53 -4.86 -8.76
N VAL A 29 7.03 -5.57 -7.75
CA VAL A 29 7.68 -5.67 -6.45
C VAL A 29 8.92 -6.54 -6.57
N ARG A 30 10.12 -6.01 -6.24
CA ARG A 30 11.41 -6.69 -6.42
C ARG A 30 12.25 -6.74 -5.15
N ASN A 31 11.63 -6.49 -4.00
CA ASN A 31 12.25 -6.59 -2.69
C ASN A 31 11.71 -7.83 -2.00
N TYR A 32 12.56 -8.65 -1.40
CA TYR A 32 12.14 -9.92 -0.80
C TYR A 32 11.25 -9.74 0.42
N GLN A 33 11.50 -8.73 1.24
CA GLN A 33 10.64 -8.44 2.39
C GLN A 33 9.23 -8.02 1.92
N ALA A 34 9.16 -7.16 0.92
CA ALA A 34 7.88 -6.73 0.34
C ALA A 34 7.14 -7.92 -0.28
N ARG A 35 7.85 -8.80 -0.99
CA ARG A 35 7.28 -10.03 -1.53
C ARG A 35 6.67 -10.89 -0.42
N ASN A 36 7.39 -11.07 0.67
CA ASN A 36 6.90 -11.89 1.78
C ASN A 36 5.64 -11.28 2.40
N ASN A 37 5.57 -9.95 2.44
CA ASN A 37 4.37 -9.26 2.89
C ASN A 37 3.19 -9.49 1.93
N LEU A 38 3.41 -9.44 0.62
CA LEU A 38 2.37 -9.75 -0.36
C LEU A 38 1.82 -11.17 -0.16
N LYS A 39 2.69 -12.12 0.13
CA LYS A 39 2.29 -13.52 0.36
C LYS A 39 1.40 -13.70 1.58
N GLU A 40 1.49 -12.81 2.54
CA GLU A 40 0.67 -12.88 3.75
C GLU A 40 -0.69 -12.19 3.61
N MET A 41 -0.89 -11.44 2.54
CA MET A 41 -2.16 -10.76 2.30
C MET A 41 -3.27 -11.76 1.99
N LYS A 42 -4.44 -11.53 2.57
CA LYS A 42 -5.63 -12.34 2.36
C LYS A 42 -6.71 -11.54 1.65
N LYS A 43 -7.56 -12.24 0.93
CA LYS A 43 -8.73 -11.64 0.28
C LYS A 43 -9.53 -10.84 1.32
N ASN A 44 -9.93 -9.63 0.95
CA ASN A 44 -10.65 -8.64 1.76
C ASN A 44 -9.78 -7.84 2.74
N ASP A 45 -8.48 -8.11 2.83
CA ASP A 45 -7.59 -7.23 3.57
C ASP A 45 -7.61 -5.84 2.95
N LEU A 46 -7.43 -4.80 3.78
CA LEU A 46 -7.44 -3.42 3.33
C LEU A 46 -6.02 -2.86 3.30
N CYS A 47 -5.74 -2.07 2.29
CA CYS A 47 -4.43 -1.46 2.09
C CYS A 47 -4.58 0.04 1.85
N PHE A 48 -3.76 0.84 2.52
CA PHE A 48 -3.61 2.23 2.13
C PHE A 48 -2.82 2.30 0.82
N PHE A 49 -3.23 3.20 -0.05
CA PHE A 49 -2.56 3.51 -1.30
C PHE A 49 -1.76 4.79 -1.09
N TYR A 50 -0.43 4.68 -1.18
CA TYR A 50 0.49 5.78 -0.89
C TYR A 50 1.19 6.22 -2.17
N HIS A 51 1.11 7.53 -2.50
CA HIS A 51 1.90 8.12 -3.56
C HIS A 51 3.29 8.47 -3.05
N SER A 52 4.30 7.80 -3.60
CA SER A 52 5.70 8.05 -3.24
C SER A 52 6.32 9.12 -4.14
N VAL A 53 7.55 9.50 -3.85
CA VAL A 53 8.42 10.41 -4.59
C VAL A 53 7.97 11.87 -4.49
N THR A 54 6.89 12.27 -5.13
CA THR A 54 6.51 13.69 -5.22
C THR A 54 5.54 14.14 -4.14
N GLU A 55 4.41 13.44 -4.00
CA GLU A 55 3.37 13.84 -3.04
C GLU A 55 3.64 13.33 -1.63
N ARG A 56 4.20 12.14 -1.53
CA ARG A 56 4.50 11.46 -0.25
C ARG A 56 3.30 11.48 0.69
N SER A 57 2.17 10.97 0.20
CA SER A 57 0.91 11.00 0.94
C SER A 57 0.09 9.75 0.69
N ILE A 58 -0.63 9.33 1.74
CA ILE A 58 -1.67 8.30 1.63
C ILE A 58 -2.88 8.98 1.02
N VAL A 59 -3.38 8.45 -0.10
CA VAL A 59 -4.45 9.09 -0.87
C VAL A 59 -5.74 8.29 -0.94
N GLY A 60 -5.68 6.98 -0.70
CA GLY A 60 -6.86 6.14 -0.81
C GLY A 60 -6.71 4.80 -0.16
N ILE A 61 -7.75 3.98 -0.29
CA ILE A 61 -7.82 2.62 0.24
C ILE A 61 -8.16 1.68 -0.90
N VAL A 62 -7.39 0.60 -1.00
CA VAL A 62 -7.70 -0.53 -1.89
C VAL A 62 -7.96 -1.78 -1.06
N LYS A 63 -8.65 -2.75 -1.67
CA LYS A 63 -8.95 -4.04 -1.05
C LYS A 63 -8.29 -5.14 -1.85
N VAL A 64 -7.71 -6.13 -1.17
CA VAL A 64 -7.19 -7.33 -1.82
C VAL A 64 -8.37 -8.15 -2.31
N VAL A 65 -8.44 -8.39 -3.62
CA VAL A 65 -9.50 -9.18 -4.24
C VAL A 65 -9.01 -10.54 -4.73
N LYS A 66 -7.71 -10.74 -4.82
CA LYS A 66 -7.10 -12.03 -5.14
C LYS A 66 -5.78 -12.17 -4.40
N GLU A 67 -5.60 -13.32 -3.74
CA GLU A 67 -4.39 -13.63 -2.99
C GLU A 67 -3.23 -13.90 -3.96
N TYR A 68 -2.02 -13.96 -3.44
CA TYR A 68 -0.80 -13.94 -4.25
C TYR A 68 -0.72 -15.05 -5.30
N TYR A 69 -0.08 -14.71 -6.41
CA TYR A 69 0.28 -15.63 -7.48
C TYR A 69 1.55 -15.10 -8.16
N PRO A 70 2.24 -15.91 -8.99
CA PRO A 70 3.49 -15.46 -9.62
C PRO A 70 3.30 -14.19 -10.42
N ASP A 71 4.25 -13.26 -10.29
CA ASP A 71 4.26 -12.01 -11.06
C ASP A 71 4.57 -12.32 -12.52
N PRO A 72 3.65 -12.08 -13.45
CA PRO A 72 3.90 -12.40 -14.87
C PRO A 72 4.97 -11.52 -15.51
N THR A 73 5.35 -10.40 -14.86
CA THR A 73 6.42 -9.53 -15.35
C THR A 73 7.80 -9.96 -14.84
N ASP A 74 7.86 -10.95 -13.93
CA ASP A 74 9.10 -11.48 -13.38
C ASP A 74 9.42 -12.83 -14.04
N LYS A 75 10.48 -12.84 -14.84
CA LYS A 75 10.92 -14.06 -15.53
C LYS A 75 11.72 -15.01 -14.65
N THR A 76 12.09 -14.58 -13.45
CA THR A 76 12.89 -15.41 -12.51
C THR A 76 12.04 -16.29 -11.62
N ASP A 77 10.72 -16.09 -11.63
CA ASP A 77 9.74 -16.83 -10.82
C ASP A 77 9.95 -16.69 -9.31
N ARG A 78 10.50 -15.56 -8.89
CA ARG A 78 10.82 -15.27 -7.49
C ARG A 78 9.84 -14.33 -6.81
N PHE A 79 9.10 -13.55 -7.59
CA PHE A 79 8.24 -12.50 -7.08
C PHE A 79 6.78 -12.77 -7.41
N VAL A 80 5.91 -12.14 -6.63
CA VAL A 80 4.47 -12.40 -6.71
C VAL A 80 3.70 -11.08 -6.81
N VAL A 81 2.43 -11.22 -7.19
CA VAL A 81 1.46 -10.13 -7.18
C VAL A 81 0.26 -10.54 -6.34
N VAL A 82 -0.50 -9.55 -5.91
CA VAL A 82 -1.89 -9.70 -5.46
C VAL A 82 -2.75 -8.83 -6.37
N ASP A 83 -4.04 -9.11 -6.47
CA ASP A 83 -4.96 -8.19 -7.15
C ASP A 83 -5.64 -7.32 -6.11
N VAL A 84 -5.73 -6.03 -6.43
CA VAL A 84 -6.37 -5.05 -5.57
C VAL A 84 -7.38 -4.23 -6.36
N LYS A 85 -8.35 -3.67 -5.66
CA LYS A 85 -9.39 -2.81 -6.25
C LYS A 85 -9.57 -1.59 -5.36
N ALA A 86 -9.69 -0.41 -5.99
CA ALA A 86 -9.95 0.83 -5.26
C ALA A 86 -11.29 0.76 -4.54
N ILE A 87 -11.31 1.15 -3.27
CA ILE A 87 -12.51 1.16 -2.45
C ILE A 87 -12.94 2.60 -2.15
N LYS A 88 -12.01 3.45 -1.72
CA LYS A 88 -12.36 4.78 -1.24
C LYS A 88 -11.16 5.71 -1.33
N LYS A 89 -11.39 6.92 -1.86
CA LYS A 89 -10.41 8.00 -1.76
C LYS A 89 -10.49 8.61 -0.36
N LEU A 90 -9.36 8.90 0.25
CA LEU A 90 -9.37 9.59 1.53
C LEU A 90 -9.90 11.00 1.38
N LYS A 91 -10.66 11.46 2.37
CA LYS A 91 -11.22 12.83 2.38
C LYS A 91 -10.10 13.86 2.28
N ASN A 92 -9.05 13.68 3.09
CA ASN A 92 -7.85 14.48 3.04
C ASN A 92 -6.64 13.54 2.96
N PRO A 93 -5.71 13.74 2.02
CA PRO A 93 -4.50 12.95 2.01
C PRO A 93 -3.74 13.09 3.32
N VAL A 94 -3.09 12.02 3.75
CA VAL A 94 -2.27 12.03 4.96
C VAL A 94 -0.81 11.98 4.53
N SER A 95 -0.08 13.07 4.77
CA SER A 95 1.30 13.18 4.31
C SER A 95 2.28 12.42 5.19
N LEU A 96 3.44 12.07 4.62
CA LEU A 96 4.54 11.47 5.38
C LEU A 96 4.98 12.37 6.53
N ASP A 97 5.00 13.69 6.32
CA ASP A 97 5.38 14.63 7.37
C ASP A 97 4.40 14.60 8.54
N GLN A 98 3.09 14.55 8.26
CA GLN A 98 2.08 14.39 9.31
C GLN A 98 2.28 13.08 10.09
N ILE A 99 2.62 12.01 9.40
CA ILE A 99 2.87 10.71 10.03
C ILE A 99 4.10 10.78 10.94
N LYS A 100 5.18 11.40 10.46
CA LYS A 100 6.41 11.55 11.25
C LYS A 100 6.21 12.38 12.52
N GLU A 101 5.30 13.34 12.48
CA GLU A 101 4.99 14.19 13.62
C GLU A 101 4.10 13.51 14.66
N ASN A 102 3.47 12.41 14.30
CA ASN A 102 2.59 11.68 15.21
C ASN A 102 3.40 10.67 16.03
N ASN A 103 3.44 10.86 17.35
CA ASN A 103 4.22 10.01 18.25
C ASN A 103 3.84 8.53 18.18
N LYS A 104 2.61 8.22 17.80
CA LYS A 104 2.14 6.82 17.69
C LYS A 104 2.45 6.18 16.34
N LEU A 105 2.87 6.96 15.36
CA LEU A 105 3.14 6.48 13.99
C LEU A 105 4.61 6.61 13.57
N LYS A 106 5.43 7.31 14.33
CA LYS A 106 6.82 7.60 13.95
C LYS A 106 7.69 6.36 13.76
N ASP A 107 7.27 5.20 14.28
CA ASP A 107 8.06 3.96 14.20
C ASP A 107 7.51 2.97 13.19
N ILE A 108 6.44 3.30 12.45
CA ILE A 108 5.93 2.39 11.42
C ILE A 108 6.95 2.22 10.29
N ALA A 109 6.83 1.12 9.55
CA ALA A 109 7.78 0.80 8.49
C ALA A 109 7.88 1.88 7.42
N LEU A 110 6.79 2.60 7.14
CA LEU A 110 6.81 3.72 6.20
C LEU A 110 7.87 4.76 6.56
N VAL A 111 8.06 5.01 7.85
CA VAL A 111 9.06 5.97 8.35
C VAL A 111 10.44 5.32 8.48
N LYS A 112 10.50 4.11 9.04
CA LYS A 112 11.76 3.43 9.38
C LYS A 112 12.44 2.74 8.21
N GLN A 113 11.67 2.28 7.23
CA GLN A 113 12.16 1.52 6.08
C GLN A 113 11.74 2.20 4.79
N SER A 114 12.41 3.28 4.44
CA SER A 114 12.01 4.15 3.32
C SER A 114 11.97 3.43 1.97
N ARG A 115 12.67 2.30 1.83
CA ARG A 115 12.71 1.54 0.57
C ARG A 115 11.73 0.37 0.52
N LEU A 116 11.05 0.10 1.62
CA LEU A 116 10.04 -0.95 1.64
C LEU A 116 8.74 -0.44 1.01
N SER A 117 8.24 -1.15 0.00
CA SER A 117 7.07 -0.72 -0.77
C SER A 117 5.76 -1.38 -0.35
N VAL A 118 5.84 -2.46 0.43
CA VAL A 118 4.68 -3.19 0.93
C VAL A 118 4.93 -3.48 2.40
N MET A 119 4.05 -3.02 3.28
CA MET A 119 4.27 -3.16 4.72
C MET A 119 2.97 -3.41 5.47
N PRO A 120 3.04 -4.16 6.57
CA PRO A 120 1.88 -4.35 7.44
C PRO A 120 1.67 -3.13 8.32
N LEU A 121 0.42 -2.92 8.72
CA LEU A 121 0.04 -1.93 9.72
C LEU A 121 -0.80 -2.63 10.79
N ARG A 122 -0.63 -2.22 12.04
CA ARG A 122 -1.53 -2.65 13.09
C ARG A 122 -2.86 -1.89 12.97
N LYS A 123 -3.94 -2.51 13.44
CA LYS A 123 -5.25 -1.87 13.41
C LYS A 123 -5.24 -0.51 14.10
N THR A 124 -4.52 -0.38 15.21
CA THR A 124 -4.39 0.91 15.92
C THR A 124 -3.76 1.98 15.04
N GLU A 125 -2.74 1.62 14.28
CA GLU A 125 -2.08 2.53 13.34
C GLU A 125 -3.01 2.91 12.18
N TRP A 126 -3.70 1.93 11.64
CA TRP A 126 -4.71 2.15 10.61
C TRP A 126 -5.78 3.14 11.05
N ASP A 127 -6.35 2.92 12.25
CA ASP A 127 -7.40 3.77 12.79
C ASP A 127 -6.94 5.21 13.02
N ILE A 128 -5.70 5.40 13.49
CA ILE A 128 -5.12 6.72 13.67
C ILE A 128 -5.02 7.46 12.33
N ILE A 129 -4.53 6.78 11.30
CA ILE A 129 -4.39 7.39 9.97
C ILE A 129 -5.77 7.75 9.39
N ILE A 130 -6.75 6.88 9.53
CA ILE A 130 -8.13 7.17 9.09
C ILE A 130 -8.65 8.44 9.79
N LYS A 131 -8.43 8.57 11.09
CA LYS A 131 -8.84 9.75 11.84
C LYS A 131 -8.14 11.02 11.34
N MET A 132 -6.85 10.92 11.00
CA MET A 132 -6.08 12.04 10.46
C MET A 132 -6.62 12.49 9.10
N SER A 133 -7.25 11.62 8.34
CA SER A 133 -7.78 11.91 7.02
C SER A 133 -9.14 12.62 7.04
N ASN A 134 -9.76 12.68 8.18
CA ASN A 134 -11.11 13.32 8.32
C ASN A 134 -11.02 14.82 8.42
#